data_a12dc8819f7588e2d4be9e9462f02be1
#
_entry.id   a12dc8819f7588e2d4be9e9462f02be1
#
_cell.length_a   1.000
_cell.length_b   1.000
_cell.length_c   1.000
_cell.angle_alpha   90.00
_cell.angle_beta   90.00
_cell.angle_gamma   90.00
#
_symmetry.space_group_name_H-M   'P 1'
#
loop_
_entity.id
_entity.type
_entity.pdbx_description
1 polymer ?
#
loop_
_entity_poly.entity_id
_entity_poly.type
_entity_poly.pdbx_seq_one_letter_code
_entity_poly.pdbx_strand_id
1 'polypeptide(L)'
;MDETKKAALDRRYARMALIWAENSYCERRKVGALVVKNNMIISDGYNGTPTGFENICEDENNVSKPYVLHAEANAITKLARSSNSSDGATLYVTASPCIECAKLIIQSGIKRVIYTEQYRLTDGVDLLKRAGIEVEYLDLNS
;
A
#
# COMPACT_ATOMS: atom_id res chain seq x y z
N MET A 1 10.23 21.56 3.23
CA MET A 1 10.32 20.76 4.48
C MET A 1 11.72 20.19 4.57
N ASP A 2 12.35 20.29 5.72
CA ASP A 2 13.69 19.72 5.86
C ASP A 2 13.65 18.19 5.96
N GLU A 3 14.80 17.58 5.75
CA GLU A 3 14.92 16.13 5.70
C GLU A 3 14.57 15.45 7.02
N THR A 4 14.83 16.13 8.14
CA THR A 4 14.52 15.60 9.47
C THR A 4 13.01 15.48 9.67
N LYS A 5 12.27 16.52 9.31
CA LYS A 5 10.81 16.49 9.38
C LYS A 5 10.20 15.47 8.42
N LYS A 6 10.76 15.39 7.21
CA LYS A 6 10.30 14.44 6.21
C LYS A 6 10.47 13.01 6.70
N ALA A 7 11.65 12.71 7.26
CA ALA A 7 11.92 11.37 7.79
C ALA A 7 11.00 11.03 8.95
N ALA A 8 10.73 11.99 9.84
CA ALA A 8 9.83 11.78 10.96
C ALA A 8 8.40 11.51 10.49
N LEU A 9 7.92 12.25 9.48
CA LEU A 9 6.59 12.05 8.92
C LEU A 9 6.48 10.71 8.21
N ASP A 10 7.52 10.30 7.48
CA ASP A 10 7.54 9.00 6.82
C ASP A 10 7.36 7.87 7.84
N ARG A 11 8.05 7.95 8.96
CA ARG A 11 7.94 6.95 10.01
C ARG A 11 6.54 6.93 10.62
N ARG A 12 5.93 8.10 10.82
CA ARG A 12 4.59 8.20 11.39
C ARG A 12 3.53 7.65 10.44
N TYR A 13 3.60 8.02 9.16
CA TYR A 13 2.67 7.48 8.17
C TYR A 13 2.84 5.97 8.02
N ALA A 14 4.09 5.49 8.03
CA ALA A 14 4.34 4.05 7.95
C ALA A 14 3.75 3.31 9.16
N ARG A 15 3.87 3.88 10.37
CA ARG A 15 3.25 3.29 11.56
C ARG A 15 1.73 3.31 11.48
N MET A 16 1.16 4.38 10.91
CA MET A 16 -0.29 4.45 10.71
C MET A 16 -0.76 3.36 9.74
N ALA A 17 0.02 3.08 8.69
CA ALA A 17 -0.30 2.00 7.77
C ALA A 17 -0.28 0.64 8.49
N LEU A 18 0.66 0.43 9.41
CA LEU A 18 0.71 -0.80 10.22
C LEU A 18 -0.53 -0.94 11.10
N ILE A 19 -0.95 0.15 11.75
CA ILE A 19 -2.17 0.14 12.55
C ILE A 19 -3.37 -0.15 11.65
N TRP A 20 -3.41 0.45 10.47
CA TRP A 20 -4.52 0.26 9.54
C TRP A 20 -4.64 -1.18 9.04
N ALA A 21 -3.50 -1.87 8.93
CA ALA A 21 -3.48 -3.29 8.57
C ALA A 21 -4.30 -4.16 9.56
N GLU A 22 -4.46 -3.71 10.80
CA GLU A 22 -5.23 -4.45 11.81
C GLU A 22 -6.70 -4.58 11.45
N ASN A 23 -7.20 -3.75 10.53
CA ASN A 23 -8.58 -3.86 10.05
C ASN A 23 -8.80 -5.06 9.14
N SER A 24 -7.74 -5.61 8.56
CA SER A 24 -7.85 -6.76 7.67
C SER A 24 -8.28 -8.01 8.44
N TYR A 25 -9.20 -8.74 7.88
CA TYR A 25 -9.65 -10.04 8.41
C TYR A 25 -9.01 -11.22 7.67
N CYS A 26 -8.08 -10.94 6.76
CA CYS A 26 -7.33 -12.02 6.09
C CYS A 26 -6.42 -12.70 7.11
N GLU A 27 -6.36 -14.02 7.07
CA GLU A 27 -5.58 -14.79 8.05
C GLU A 27 -4.14 -14.98 7.63
N ARG A 28 -3.89 -15.17 6.33
CA ARG A 28 -2.55 -15.41 5.82
C ARG A 28 -1.65 -14.20 6.02
N ARG A 29 -2.21 -13.00 5.85
CA ARG A 29 -1.44 -11.78 5.96
C ARG A 29 -2.35 -10.57 6.06
N LYS A 30 -1.91 -9.60 6.85
CA LYS A 30 -2.62 -8.33 7.00
C LYS A 30 -1.70 -7.21 6.53
N VAL A 31 -2.17 -6.46 5.54
CA VAL A 31 -1.42 -5.36 4.93
C VAL A 31 -2.24 -4.10 4.99
N GLY A 32 -1.60 -2.98 5.29
CA GLY A 32 -2.24 -1.67 5.29
C GLY A 32 -1.52 -0.72 4.36
N ALA A 33 -2.26 0.25 3.83
CA ALA A 33 -1.73 1.25 2.90
C ALA A 33 -2.36 2.61 3.14
N LEU A 34 -1.56 3.67 2.99
CA LEU A 34 -2.03 5.05 3.01
C LEU A 34 -1.51 5.77 1.77
N VAL A 35 -2.36 6.61 1.17
CA VAL A 35 -1.94 7.51 0.10
C VAL A 35 -1.92 8.93 0.66
N VAL A 36 -0.77 9.59 0.56
CA VAL A 36 -0.55 10.91 1.15
C VAL A 36 -0.13 11.88 0.04
N LYS A 37 -0.74 13.06 0.04
CA LYS A 37 -0.42 14.11 -0.92
C LYS A 37 -0.50 15.45 -0.21
N ASN A 38 0.54 16.29 -0.38
CA ASN A 38 0.60 17.60 0.26
C ASN A 38 0.38 17.51 1.78
N ASN A 39 1.00 16.51 2.40
CA ASN A 39 0.90 16.25 3.85
C ASN A 39 -0.52 15.92 4.32
N MET A 40 -1.37 15.45 3.42
CA MET A 40 -2.74 15.01 3.74
C MET A 40 -2.93 13.57 3.33
N ILE A 41 -3.52 12.79 4.23
CA ILE A 41 -3.93 11.43 3.89
C ILE A 41 -5.18 11.54 3.04
N ILE A 42 -5.07 11.17 1.76
CA ILE A 42 -6.20 11.26 0.83
C ILE A 42 -6.87 9.93 0.55
N SER A 43 -6.25 8.83 0.95
CA SER A 43 -6.86 7.51 0.85
C SER A 43 -6.15 6.54 1.78
N ASP A 44 -6.82 5.45 2.05
CA ASP A 44 -6.32 4.36 2.86
C ASP A 44 -6.88 3.03 2.34
N GLY A 45 -6.25 1.94 2.72
CA GLY A 45 -6.72 0.62 2.33
C GLY A 45 -6.09 -0.47 3.17
N TYR A 46 -6.74 -1.60 3.21
CA TYR A 46 -6.19 -2.85 3.77
C TYR A 46 -6.68 -3.99 2.88
N ASN A 47 -5.99 -5.13 2.94
CA ASN A 47 -6.36 -6.23 2.06
C ASN A 47 -7.64 -6.91 2.53
N GLY A 48 -8.44 -7.36 1.58
CA GLY A 48 -9.71 -8.00 1.86
C GLY A 48 -10.53 -8.27 0.61
N THR A 49 -11.70 -8.85 0.81
CA THR A 49 -12.64 -9.13 -0.26
C THR A 49 -13.35 -7.84 -0.68
N PRO A 50 -13.99 -7.82 -1.87
CA PRO A 50 -14.73 -6.64 -2.30
C PRO A 50 -15.85 -6.29 -1.32
N THR A 51 -16.21 -5.02 -1.29
CA THR A 51 -17.25 -4.51 -0.40
C THR A 51 -18.56 -5.31 -0.58
N GLY A 52 -19.09 -5.79 0.54
CA GLY A 52 -20.33 -6.53 0.53
C GLY A 52 -20.17 -8.04 0.35
N PHE A 53 -18.96 -8.49 0.08
CA PHE A 53 -18.67 -9.91 -0.01
C PHE A 53 -18.40 -10.47 1.39
N GLU A 54 -18.35 -11.81 1.51
CA GLU A 54 -17.99 -12.47 2.76
C GLU A 54 -16.59 -12.05 3.22
N ASN A 55 -16.42 -11.86 4.53
CA ASN A 55 -15.15 -11.43 5.12
C ASN A 55 -14.22 -12.63 5.35
N ILE A 56 -14.01 -13.44 4.31
CA ILE A 56 -13.16 -14.62 4.34
C ILE A 56 -12.27 -14.58 3.12
N CYS A 57 -10.99 -14.32 3.35
CA CYS A 57 -10.03 -14.16 2.25
C CYS A 57 -9.52 -15.48 1.68
N GLU A 58 -9.48 -16.53 2.51
CA GLU A 58 -8.87 -17.80 2.13
C GLU A 58 -9.92 -18.87 1.90
N ASP A 59 -9.61 -19.82 1.00
CA ASP A 59 -10.47 -20.98 0.77
C ASP A 59 -10.14 -22.08 1.79
N GLU A 60 -10.77 -23.26 1.62
CA GLU A 60 -10.58 -24.39 2.53
C GLU A 60 -9.13 -24.92 2.55
N ASN A 61 -8.33 -24.58 1.55
CA ASN A 61 -6.92 -24.97 1.46
C ASN A 61 -5.98 -23.86 1.91
N ASN A 62 -6.53 -22.82 2.58
CA ASN A 62 -5.77 -21.65 3.04
C ASN A 62 -5.09 -20.90 1.90
N VAL A 63 -5.70 -20.91 0.71
CA VAL A 63 -5.23 -20.16 -0.45
C VAL A 63 -6.12 -18.92 -0.62
N SER A 64 -5.50 -17.76 -0.86
CA SER A 64 -6.25 -16.53 -1.06
C SER A 64 -7.19 -16.67 -2.26
N LYS A 65 -8.44 -16.28 -2.07
CA LYS A 65 -9.45 -16.32 -3.14
C LYS A 65 -9.05 -15.34 -4.25
N PRO A 66 -9.36 -15.65 -5.51
CA PRO A 66 -8.93 -14.83 -6.66
C PRO A 66 -9.42 -13.37 -6.59
N TYR A 67 -10.52 -13.09 -5.88
CA TYR A 67 -11.09 -11.75 -5.82
C TYR A 67 -10.66 -10.94 -4.58
N VAL A 68 -9.70 -11.46 -3.80
CA VAL A 68 -9.13 -10.69 -2.69
C VAL A 68 -8.31 -9.54 -3.26
N LEU A 69 -8.57 -8.33 -2.75
CA LEU A 69 -7.86 -7.13 -3.17
C LEU A 69 -6.70 -6.87 -2.21
N HIS A 70 -5.56 -6.46 -2.76
CA HIS A 70 -4.44 -6.02 -1.94
C HIS A 70 -4.70 -4.62 -1.39
N ALA A 71 -4.01 -4.25 -0.32
CA ALA A 71 -4.19 -2.96 0.34
C ALA A 71 -3.98 -1.79 -0.62
N GLU A 72 -2.96 -1.87 -1.48
CA GLU A 72 -2.65 -0.82 -2.45
C GLU A 72 -3.79 -0.64 -3.45
N ALA A 73 -4.32 -1.76 -3.97
CA ALA A 73 -5.43 -1.72 -4.91
C ALA A 73 -6.67 -1.10 -4.27
N ASN A 74 -6.95 -1.44 -3.01
CA ASN A 74 -8.07 -0.84 -2.29
C ASN A 74 -7.89 0.66 -2.10
N ALA A 75 -6.70 1.10 -1.73
CA ALA A 75 -6.43 2.52 -1.54
C ALA A 75 -6.56 3.31 -2.84
N ILE A 76 -6.05 2.76 -3.95
CA ILE A 76 -6.09 3.42 -5.26
C ILE A 76 -7.52 3.48 -5.81
N THR A 77 -8.27 2.37 -5.73
CA THR A 77 -9.63 2.34 -6.26
C THR A 77 -10.58 3.19 -5.43
N LYS A 78 -10.33 3.33 -4.14
CA LYS A 78 -11.12 4.23 -3.30
C LYS A 78 -11.01 5.68 -3.81
N LEU A 79 -9.84 6.08 -4.28
CA LEU A 79 -9.65 7.41 -4.87
C LEU A 79 -10.50 7.62 -6.13
N ALA A 80 -10.77 6.56 -6.88
CA ALA A 80 -11.60 6.65 -8.07
C ALA A 80 -13.04 7.06 -7.75
N ARG A 81 -13.46 6.90 -6.49
CA ARG A 81 -14.80 7.29 -6.02
C ARG A 81 -14.77 8.63 -5.29
N SER A 82 -13.65 9.32 -5.29
CA SER A 82 -13.47 10.60 -4.61
C SER A 82 -13.11 11.68 -5.62
N SER A 83 -13.03 12.92 -5.14
CA SER A 83 -12.56 14.05 -5.95
C SER A 83 -11.05 14.22 -5.88
N ASN A 84 -10.34 13.38 -5.12
CA ASN A 84 -8.88 13.46 -4.98
C ASN A 84 -8.18 12.64 -6.08
N SER A 85 -6.95 13.05 -6.38
CA SER A 85 -6.11 12.36 -7.36
C SER A 85 -4.85 11.84 -6.70
N SER A 86 -4.47 10.62 -7.07
CA SER A 86 -3.19 10.03 -6.62
C SER A 86 -1.98 10.57 -7.37
N ASP A 87 -2.19 11.37 -8.42
CA ASP A 87 -1.09 11.90 -9.21
C ASP A 87 -0.12 12.71 -8.34
N GLY A 88 1.14 12.30 -8.33
CA GLY A 88 2.18 12.94 -7.52
C GLY A 88 2.18 12.57 -6.05
N ALA A 89 1.33 11.64 -5.63
CA ALA A 89 1.22 11.24 -4.22
C ALA A 89 2.32 10.28 -3.79
N THR A 90 2.40 10.06 -2.48
CA THR A 90 3.25 9.04 -1.86
C THR A 90 2.38 7.94 -1.30
N LEU A 91 2.78 6.70 -1.54
CA LEU A 91 2.11 5.51 -0.99
C LEU A 91 2.97 4.93 0.13
N TYR A 92 2.35 4.75 1.29
CA TYR A 92 2.96 4.03 2.41
C TYR A 92 2.25 2.68 2.52
N VAL A 93 2.99 1.61 2.45
CA VAL A 93 2.41 0.26 2.48
C VAL A 93 3.26 -0.65 3.37
N THR A 94 2.63 -1.54 4.13
CA THR A 94 3.34 -2.35 5.10
C THR A 94 4.11 -3.51 4.49
N ALA A 95 3.87 -3.83 3.22
CA ALA A 95 4.58 -4.90 2.51
C ALA A 95 4.99 -4.42 1.13
N SER A 96 6.14 -4.87 0.63
CA SER A 96 6.58 -4.49 -0.71
C SER A 96 5.54 -4.88 -1.75
N PRO A 97 5.20 -3.98 -2.71
CA PRO A 97 4.18 -4.27 -3.71
C PRO A 97 4.57 -5.43 -4.62
N CYS A 98 3.59 -6.28 -4.93
CA CYS A 98 3.76 -7.30 -5.94
C CYS A 98 3.71 -6.68 -7.34
N ILE A 99 4.04 -7.47 -8.36
CA ILE A 99 4.08 -6.96 -9.74
C ILE A 99 2.71 -6.40 -10.19
N GLU A 100 1.62 -7.05 -9.79
CA GLU A 100 0.28 -6.58 -10.15
C GLU A 100 -0.05 -5.22 -9.53
N CYS A 101 0.28 -5.03 -8.25
CA CYS A 101 0.07 -3.74 -7.59
C CYS A 101 1.03 -2.68 -8.12
N ALA A 102 2.25 -3.06 -8.46
CA ALA A 102 3.22 -2.12 -9.05
C ALA A 102 2.67 -1.49 -10.33
N LYS A 103 2.00 -2.28 -11.17
CA LYS A 103 1.37 -1.75 -12.39
C LYS A 103 0.33 -0.69 -12.07
N LEU A 104 -0.52 -0.96 -11.07
CA LEU A 104 -1.55 -0.01 -10.66
C LEU A 104 -0.95 1.27 -10.09
N ILE A 105 0.10 1.13 -9.28
CA ILE A 105 0.81 2.27 -8.69
C ILE A 105 1.36 3.17 -9.79
N ILE A 106 2.01 2.58 -10.79
CA ILE A 106 2.59 3.33 -11.91
C ILE A 106 1.50 4.10 -12.65
N GLN A 107 0.41 3.43 -13.00
CA GLN A 107 -0.67 4.03 -13.78
C GLN A 107 -1.45 5.09 -13.00
N SER A 108 -1.42 5.03 -11.67
CA SER A 108 -2.12 5.98 -10.82
C SER A 108 -1.37 7.30 -10.62
N GLY A 109 -0.13 7.40 -11.11
CA GLY A 109 0.68 8.61 -10.99
C GLY A 109 1.36 8.79 -9.64
N ILE A 110 1.34 7.79 -8.78
CA ILE A 110 2.08 7.83 -7.52
C ILE A 110 3.56 7.94 -7.84
N LYS A 111 4.26 8.86 -7.18
CA LYS A 111 5.68 9.14 -7.48
C LYS A 111 6.64 8.56 -6.46
N ARG A 112 6.16 8.12 -5.31
CA ARG A 112 7.01 7.65 -4.22
C ARG A 112 6.30 6.54 -3.45
N VAL A 113 7.06 5.47 -3.13
CA VAL A 113 6.53 4.32 -2.38
C VAL A 113 7.47 4.03 -1.22
N ILE A 114 6.92 3.92 -0.02
CA ILE A 114 7.65 3.52 1.17
C ILE A 114 7.00 2.26 1.71
N TYR A 115 7.80 1.22 1.91
CA TYR A 115 7.30 -0.05 2.45
C TYR A 115 8.14 -0.48 3.66
N THR A 116 7.53 -1.24 4.57
CA THR A 116 8.15 -1.58 5.85
C THR A 116 8.53 -3.04 5.98
N GLU A 117 8.13 -3.89 5.03
CA GLU A 117 8.50 -5.30 5.02
C GLU A 117 8.77 -5.75 3.59
N GLN A 118 9.95 -6.30 3.35
CA GLN A 118 10.34 -6.79 2.04
C GLN A 118 9.89 -8.23 1.85
N TYR A 119 9.15 -8.46 0.77
CA TYR A 119 8.80 -9.81 0.34
C TYR A 119 9.99 -10.48 -0.33
N ARG A 120 9.91 -11.79 -0.42
CA ARG A 120 10.90 -12.60 -1.11
C ARG A 120 11.03 -12.21 -2.58
N LEU A 121 9.92 -11.94 -3.26
CA LEU A 121 9.93 -11.52 -4.66
C LEU A 121 10.11 -10.01 -4.76
N THR A 122 11.05 -9.59 -5.61
CA THR A 122 11.38 -8.16 -5.78
C THR A 122 10.92 -7.59 -7.11
N ASP A 123 10.25 -8.40 -7.95
CA ASP A 123 9.88 -7.96 -9.29
C ASP A 123 8.95 -6.74 -9.29
N GLY A 124 8.06 -6.60 -8.31
CA GLY A 124 7.22 -5.43 -8.18
C GLY A 124 8.03 -4.18 -7.89
N VAL A 125 8.92 -4.25 -6.90
CA VAL A 125 9.80 -3.12 -6.55
C VAL A 125 10.71 -2.77 -7.73
N ASP A 126 11.24 -3.77 -8.41
CA ASP A 126 12.09 -3.54 -9.58
C ASP A 126 11.34 -2.82 -10.70
N LEU A 127 10.07 -3.17 -10.91
CA LEU A 127 9.24 -2.51 -11.91
C LEU A 127 8.98 -1.05 -11.55
N LEU A 128 8.71 -0.77 -10.28
CA LEU A 128 8.52 0.61 -9.79
C LEU A 128 9.76 1.45 -10.05
N LYS A 129 10.93 0.91 -9.75
CA LYS A 129 12.20 1.61 -9.97
C LYS A 129 12.43 1.86 -11.45
N ARG A 130 12.13 0.88 -12.29
CA ARG A 130 12.23 1.02 -13.75
C ARG A 130 11.35 2.15 -14.28
N ALA A 131 10.19 2.36 -13.65
CA ALA A 131 9.27 3.42 -14.03
C ALA A 131 9.69 4.80 -13.51
N GLY A 132 10.78 4.88 -12.76
CA GLY A 132 11.27 6.15 -12.21
C GLY A 132 10.61 6.55 -10.89
N ILE A 133 9.90 5.64 -10.27
CA ILE A 133 9.28 5.91 -8.97
C ILE A 133 10.32 5.75 -7.87
N GLU A 134 10.36 6.70 -6.93
CA GLU A 134 11.23 6.63 -5.77
C GLU A 134 10.68 5.56 -4.82
N VAL A 135 11.48 4.52 -4.56
CA VAL A 135 11.07 3.40 -3.71
C VAL A 135 12.04 3.29 -2.55
N GLU A 136 11.50 3.20 -1.33
CA GLU A 136 12.31 3.15 -0.13
C GLU A 136 11.79 2.09 0.83
N TYR A 137 12.71 1.24 1.31
CA TYR A 137 12.42 0.34 2.44
C TYR A 137 12.69 1.10 3.73
N LEU A 138 11.73 1.08 4.65
CA LEU A 138 11.84 1.76 5.94
C LEU A 138 11.72 0.75 7.06
N ASP A 139 12.82 0.55 7.79
CA ASP A 139 12.83 -0.34 8.95
C ASP A 139 12.37 0.46 10.18
N LEU A 140 11.16 0.17 10.64
CA LEU A 140 10.58 0.86 11.79
C LEU A 140 11.22 0.47 13.13
N ASN A 141 12.02 -0.59 13.13
CA ASN A 141 12.71 -1.05 14.34
C ASN A 141 14.12 -0.47 14.49
N SER A 142 14.56 0.30 13.52
CA SER A 142 15.88 0.93 13.56
C SER A 142 15.86 2.27 14.27
#